data_fd3449b5c3fd1d2258a3bf3dbd2035ab
#
_entry.id   fd3449b5c3fd1d2258a3bf3dbd2035ab
#
_cell.length_a   1.000
_cell.length_b   1.000
_cell.length_c   1.000
_cell.angle_alpha   90.00
_cell.angle_beta   90.00
_cell.angle_gamma   90.00
#
_symmetry.space_group_name_H-M   'P 1'
#
loop_
_entity.id
_entity.type
_entity.pdbx_description
1 polymer ?
#
loop_
_entity_poly.entity_id
_entity_poly.type
_entity_poly.pdbx_seq_one_letter_code
_entity_poly.pdbx_strand_id
1 'polypeptide(L)'
;MKLITLNTWGGRVKEPFIEFIKKYKDVDVFCFQEIYDKAEEIMSGEYPEDSLNIFTDIKNLLPEHVGFFRPTLLGVYGIAIFKKKDITLLEEGEKFIHVSNSDKITDGHHSRNMQWIKFNLDGKIYTIANVHGLWNGKGKADTPERITQSNAIKEFLNKAENPKILCGDFNLNPDTESVKILEMGMKNLVKDYSVSTTRTSIYFDKPGKSEKFADYIFISPDVEVKDFKVLPEEVSDHAALLLEI
;
A
#
# COMPACT_ATOMS: atom_id res chain seq x y z
N MET A 1 18.19 1.53 -3.78
CA MET A 1 16.98 0.65 -3.74
C MET A 1 15.80 1.43 -4.31
N LYS A 2 14.96 0.73 -5.11
CA LYS A 2 13.71 1.30 -5.64
C LYS A 2 12.51 0.60 -5.02
N LEU A 3 11.52 1.38 -4.59
CA LEU A 3 10.26 0.90 -4.04
C LEU A 3 9.09 1.51 -4.82
N ILE A 4 8.09 0.69 -5.14
CA ILE A 4 6.79 1.16 -5.65
C ILE A 4 5.69 0.75 -4.68
N THR A 5 4.80 1.68 -4.33
CA THR A 5 3.53 1.38 -3.65
C THR A 5 2.35 1.72 -4.55
N LEU A 6 1.33 0.85 -4.56
CA LEU A 6 0.13 1.00 -5.39
C LEU A 6 -1.04 0.22 -4.79
N ASN A 7 -2.16 0.89 -4.57
CA ASN A 7 -3.46 0.22 -4.45
C ASN A 7 -3.88 -0.23 -5.85
N THR A 8 -4.04 -1.53 -6.05
CA THR A 8 -4.25 -2.14 -7.39
C THR A 8 -5.71 -2.08 -7.87
N TRP A 9 -6.62 -1.64 -6.98
CA TRP A 9 -8.06 -1.65 -7.23
C TRP A 9 -8.54 -3.03 -7.72
N GLY A 10 -8.08 -4.09 -7.04
CA GLY A 10 -8.40 -5.47 -7.40
C GLY A 10 -7.89 -5.92 -8.78
N GLY A 11 -6.98 -5.15 -9.40
CA GLY A 11 -6.45 -5.47 -10.74
C GLY A 11 -7.45 -5.27 -11.89
N ARG A 12 -8.45 -4.40 -11.73
CA ARG A 12 -9.51 -4.13 -12.73
C ARG A 12 -9.00 -3.64 -14.07
N VAL A 13 -7.91 -2.88 -14.07
CA VAL A 13 -7.28 -2.37 -15.31
C VAL A 13 -6.21 -3.38 -15.76
N LYS A 14 -6.64 -4.58 -16.11
CA LYS A 14 -5.81 -5.79 -16.20
C LYS A 14 -4.61 -5.67 -17.14
N GLU A 15 -4.84 -5.38 -18.43
CA GLU A 15 -3.76 -5.33 -19.42
C GLU A 15 -2.74 -4.22 -19.13
N PRO A 16 -3.13 -2.96 -18.86
CA PRO A 16 -2.20 -1.92 -18.44
C PRO A 16 -1.44 -2.28 -17.16
N PHE A 17 -2.08 -2.93 -16.18
CA PHE A 17 -1.42 -3.37 -14.96
C PHE A 17 -0.34 -4.43 -15.23
N ILE A 18 -0.61 -5.41 -16.11
CA ILE A 18 0.39 -6.41 -16.54
C ILE A 18 1.60 -5.73 -17.18
N GLU A 19 1.38 -4.78 -18.09
CA GLU A 19 2.46 -4.05 -18.74
C GLU A 19 3.23 -3.17 -17.76
N PHE A 20 2.56 -2.58 -16.77
CA PHE A 20 3.19 -1.86 -15.67
C PHE A 20 4.14 -2.77 -14.87
N ILE A 21 3.69 -3.95 -14.45
CA ILE A 21 4.55 -4.90 -13.72
C ILE A 21 5.78 -5.30 -14.55
N LYS A 22 5.59 -5.58 -15.84
CA LYS A 22 6.70 -5.90 -16.77
C LYS A 22 7.69 -4.74 -16.92
N LYS A 23 7.18 -3.50 -17.04
CA LYS A 23 7.98 -2.28 -17.17
C LYS A 23 8.86 -2.06 -15.94
N TYR A 24 8.30 -2.28 -14.76
CA TYR A 24 8.96 -2.01 -13.48
C TYR A 24 9.53 -3.27 -12.81
N LYS A 25 9.67 -4.40 -13.52
CA LYS A 25 10.17 -5.68 -12.98
C LYS A 25 11.52 -5.61 -12.25
N ASP A 26 12.32 -4.57 -12.53
CA ASP A 26 13.64 -4.34 -11.92
C ASP A 26 13.58 -3.51 -10.63
N VAL A 27 12.39 -3.11 -10.18
CA VAL A 27 12.17 -2.46 -8.88
C VAL A 27 12.44 -3.47 -7.75
N ASP A 28 13.07 -3.03 -6.68
CA ASP A 28 13.53 -3.92 -5.63
C ASP A 28 12.41 -4.39 -4.70
N VAL A 29 11.45 -3.50 -4.40
CA VAL A 29 10.31 -3.80 -3.52
C VAL A 29 9.02 -3.19 -4.07
N PHE A 30 7.96 -4.01 -4.11
CA PHE A 30 6.58 -3.56 -4.36
C PHE A 30 5.74 -3.73 -3.10
N CYS A 31 4.93 -2.72 -2.80
CA CYS A 31 3.94 -2.71 -1.73
C CYS A 31 2.55 -2.50 -2.34
N PHE A 32 1.77 -3.56 -2.42
CA PHE A 32 0.45 -3.54 -3.05
C PHE A 32 -0.68 -3.62 -2.04
N GLN A 33 -1.79 -2.94 -2.33
CA GLN A 33 -3.04 -3.03 -1.61
C GLN A 33 -4.15 -3.50 -2.55
N GLU A 34 -5.27 -3.97 -1.99
CA GLU A 34 -6.40 -4.59 -2.71
C GLU A 34 -6.00 -5.80 -3.55
N ILE A 35 -5.26 -6.70 -2.93
CA ILE A 35 -4.78 -7.94 -3.53
C ILE A 35 -5.73 -9.08 -3.21
N TYR A 36 -6.12 -9.84 -4.23
CA TYR A 36 -6.80 -11.13 -4.12
C TYR A 36 -5.84 -12.28 -4.39
N ASP A 37 -6.03 -13.40 -3.68
CA ASP A 37 -5.39 -14.68 -3.98
C ASP A 37 -6.37 -15.83 -3.77
N LYS A 38 -6.53 -16.69 -4.78
CA LYS A 38 -7.43 -17.87 -4.76
C LYS A 38 -8.87 -17.53 -4.35
N ALA A 39 -9.37 -16.40 -4.84
CA ALA A 39 -10.66 -15.87 -4.43
C ALA A 39 -11.83 -16.33 -5.33
N GLU A 40 -11.60 -17.06 -6.42
CA GLU A 40 -12.65 -17.44 -7.39
C GLU A 40 -13.81 -18.22 -6.76
N GLU A 41 -13.51 -19.20 -5.91
CA GLU A 41 -14.55 -20.04 -5.31
C GLU A 41 -15.39 -19.29 -4.27
N ILE A 42 -14.79 -18.26 -3.62
CA ILE A 42 -15.40 -17.52 -2.51
C ILE A 42 -16.14 -16.30 -3.03
N MET A 43 -15.63 -15.65 -4.09
CA MET A 43 -16.05 -14.31 -4.52
C MET A 43 -16.56 -14.29 -5.98
N SER A 44 -16.69 -15.42 -6.65
CA SER A 44 -17.19 -15.48 -8.01
C SER A 44 -18.61 -14.89 -8.12
N GLY A 45 -18.77 -13.94 -9.06
CA GLY A 45 -20.04 -13.25 -9.31
C GLY A 45 -20.29 -11.98 -8.49
N GLU A 46 -19.55 -11.74 -7.40
CA GLU A 46 -19.66 -10.49 -6.63
C GLU A 46 -18.83 -9.35 -7.20
N TYR A 47 -17.66 -9.67 -7.80
CA TYR A 47 -16.70 -8.71 -8.33
C TYR A 47 -16.20 -9.14 -9.72
N PRO A 48 -17.05 -9.07 -10.77
CA PRO A 48 -16.71 -9.60 -12.09
C PRO A 48 -15.57 -8.84 -12.79
N GLU A 49 -15.24 -7.63 -12.34
CA GLU A 49 -14.17 -6.81 -12.89
C GLU A 49 -12.82 -7.07 -12.20
N ASP A 50 -12.81 -7.72 -11.03
CA ASP A 50 -11.61 -7.91 -10.24
C ASP A 50 -10.81 -9.13 -10.70
N SER A 51 -9.48 -9.07 -10.61
CA SER A 51 -8.59 -10.21 -10.80
C SER A 51 -8.50 -11.00 -9.50
N LEU A 52 -9.32 -12.03 -9.35
CA LEU A 52 -9.46 -12.81 -8.11
C LEU A 52 -8.22 -13.66 -7.75
N ASN A 53 -7.18 -13.65 -8.61
CA ASN A 53 -5.87 -14.29 -8.40
C ASN A 53 -4.69 -13.36 -8.67
N ILE A 54 -4.87 -12.06 -8.50
CA ILE A 54 -3.87 -11.04 -8.84
C ILE A 54 -2.52 -11.29 -8.14
N PHE A 55 -2.49 -11.83 -6.91
CA PHE A 55 -1.24 -12.18 -6.22
C PHE A 55 -0.44 -13.23 -7.00
N THR A 56 -1.11 -14.30 -7.45
CA THR A 56 -0.48 -15.34 -8.26
C THR A 56 -0.06 -14.81 -9.62
N ASP A 57 -0.84 -13.93 -10.26
CA ASP A 57 -0.50 -13.29 -11.52
C ASP A 57 0.77 -12.43 -11.39
N ILE A 58 0.86 -11.57 -10.36
CA ILE A 58 2.06 -10.79 -10.07
C ILE A 58 3.28 -11.69 -9.82
N LYS A 59 3.12 -12.75 -9.03
CA LYS A 59 4.20 -13.70 -8.73
C LYS A 59 4.78 -14.34 -10.00
N ASN A 60 3.92 -14.65 -10.97
CA ASN A 60 4.34 -15.20 -12.26
C ASN A 60 5.06 -14.16 -13.15
N LEU A 61 4.68 -12.89 -13.06
CA LEU A 61 5.31 -11.78 -13.79
C LEU A 61 6.63 -11.33 -13.16
N LEU A 62 6.84 -11.62 -11.87
CA LEU A 62 8.02 -11.22 -11.10
C LEU A 62 8.82 -12.45 -10.62
N PRO A 63 9.42 -13.27 -11.53
CA PRO A 63 10.12 -14.50 -11.16
C PRO A 63 11.33 -14.26 -10.27
N GLU A 64 11.91 -13.05 -10.28
CA GLU A 64 13.07 -12.68 -9.45
C GLU A 64 12.66 -12.12 -8.07
N HIS A 65 11.34 -12.09 -7.74
CA HIS A 65 10.84 -11.63 -6.46
C HIS A 65 10.24 -12.78 -5.63
N VAL A 66 10.20 -12.54 -4.32
CA VAL A 66 9.41 -13.33 -3.37
C VAL A 66 8.25 -12.48 -2.90
N GLY A 67 7.04 -13.01 -3.04
CA GLY A 67 5.81 -12.36 -2.59
C GLY A 67 5.36 -12.86 -1.21
N PHE A 68 4.91 -11.95 -0.36
CA PHE A 68 4.32 -12.19 0.94
C PHE A 68 2.91 -11.61 0.93
N PHE A 69 1.89 -12.45 1.02
CA PHE A 69 0.49 -12.06 1.06
C PHE A 69 -0.03 -12.07 2.49
N ARG A 70 -0.76 -11.03 2.89
CA ARG A 70 -1.39 -10.90 4.21
C ARG A 70 -2.87 -10.57 4.06
N PRO A 71 -3.76 -11.58 4.10
CA PRO A 71 -5.18 -11.37 3.97
C PRO A 71 -5.78 -10.74 5.23
N THR A 72 -6.79 -9.90 5.03
CA THR A 72 -7.61 -9.29 6.09
C THR A 72 -9.05 -9.75 6.05
N LEU A 73 -9.47 -10.38 4.94
CA LEU A 73 -10.84 -10.81 4.74
C LEU A 73 -10.89 -12.19 4.08
N LEU A 74 -11.66 -13.12 4.69
CA LEU A 74 -11.94 -14.47 4.21
C LEU A 74 -10.70 -15.29 3.78
N GLY A 75 -9.51 -14.86 4.17
CA GLY A 75 -8.25 -15.48 3.77
C GLY A 75 -7.82 -15.21 2.32
N VAL A 76 -8.58 -14.42 1.54
CA VAL A 76 -8.39 -14.25 0.09
C VAL A 76 -8.20 -12.81 -0.37
N TYR A 77 -8.46 -11.82 0.49
CA TYR A 77 -8.29 -10.39 0.16
C TYR A 77 -7.44 -9.67 1.20
N GLY A 78 -6.48 -8.85 0.75
CA GLY A 78 -5.59 -8.14 1.66
C GLY A 78 -4.53 -7.29 0.96
N ILE A 79 -3.31 -7.34 1.50
CA ILE A 79 -2.15 -6.60 1.02
C ILE A 79 -0.99 -7.55 0.72
N ALA A 80 -0.04 -7.10 -0.10
CA ALA A 80 1.14 -7.88 -0.43
C ALA A 80 2.41 -7.04 -0.54
N ILE A 81 3.53 -7.61 -0.12
CA ILE A 81 4.88 -7.12 -0.42
C ILE A 81 5.57 -8.13 -1.33
N PHE A 82 6.15 -7.65 -2.44
CA PHE A 82 7.08 -8.42 -3.26
C PHE A 82 8.46 -7.77 -3.14
N LYS A 83 9.48 -8.56 -2.80
CA LYS A 83 10.87 -8.12 -2.74
C LYS A 83 11.76 -8.97 -3.63
N LYS A 84 12.80 -8.41 -4.22
CA LYS A 84 13.81 -9.18 -4.95
C LYS A 84 14.43 -10.27 -4.09
N LYS A 85 14.72 -11.43 -4.71
CA LYS A 85 15.29 -12.60 -4.05
C LYS A 85 16.66 -12.34 -3.46
N ASP A 86 17.48 -11.49 -4.09
CA ASP A 86 18.84 -11.12 -3.67
C ASP A 86 18.86 -10.19 -2.44
N ILE A 87 17.76 -9.55 -2.08
CA ILE A 87 17.65 -8.80 -0.82
C ILE A 87 17.52 -9.79 0.34
N THR A 88 18.46 -9.78 1.28
CA THR A 88 18.44 -10.66 2.43
C THR A 88 17.36 -10.25 3.43
N LEU A 89 16.28 -11.01 3.49
CA LEU A 89 15.21 -10.84 4.48
C LEU A 89 15.70 -11.27 5.87
N LEU A 90 15.49 -10.43 6.88
CA LEU A 90 15.78 -10.72 8.28
C LEU A 90 14.51 -11.13 9.05
N GLU A 91 13.42 -10.40 8.83
CA GLU A 91 12.16 -10.61 9.52
C GLU A 91 11.00 -10.12 8.65
N GLU A 92 9.82 -10.71 8.81
CA GLU A 92 8.60 -10.23 8.21
C GLU A 92 7.41 -10.48 9.13
N GLY A 93 6.33 -9.70 8.98
CA GLY A 93 5.16 -9.89 9.80
C GLY A 93 4.01 -8.97 9.42
N GLU A 94 2.99 -9.05 10.26
CA GLU A 94 1.83 -8.17 10.17
C GLU A 94 1.33 -7.75 11.54
N LYS A 95 0.60 -6.63 11.57
CA LYS A 95 -0.16 -6.16 12.73
C LYS A 95 -1.52 -5.67 12.25
N PHE A 96 -2.59 -6.17 12.84
CA PHE A 96 -3.91 -5.57 12.63
C PHE A 96 -3.93 -4.17 13.25
N ILE A 97 -4.29 -3.17 12.44
CA ILE A 97 -4.39 -1.75 12.80
C ILE A 97 -5.83 -1.29 12.97
N HIS A 98 -6.76 -2.10 12.48
CA HIS A 98 -8.20 -2.01 12.72
C HIS A 98 -8.79 -3.41 12.70
N VAL A 99 -9.59 -3.76 13.69
CA VAL A 99 -10.28 -5.06 13.79
C VAL A 99 -11.78 -4.83 13.64
N SER A 100 -12.40 -5.61 12.77
CA SER A 100 -13.84 -5.58 12.51
C SER A 100 -14.37 -7.01 12.42
N ASN A 101 -15.64 -7.18 12.74
CA ASN A 101 -16.37 -8.43 12.54
C ASN A 101 -17.07 -8.49 11.16
N SER A 102 -16.91 -7.47 10.31
CA SER A 102 -17.47 -7.51 8.96
C SER A 102 -16.66 -8.47 8.08
N ASP A 103 -17.37 -9.36 7.39
CA ASP A 103 -16.86 -10.28 6.39
C ASP A 103 -17.16 -9.81 4.94
N LYS A 104 -17.59 -8.55 4.77
CA LYS A 104 -17.95 -7.96 3.48
C LYS A 104 -16.89 -6.96 3.01
N ILE A 105 -16.43 -7.12 1.77
CA ILE A 105 -15.57 -6.13 1.10
C ILE A 105 -16.35 -4.86 0.78
N THR A 106 -17.60 -5.00 0.33
CA THR A 106 -18.43 -3.91 -0.19
C THR A 106 -18.71 -2.77 0.77
N ASP A 107 -18.75 -3.04 2.07
CA ASP A 107 -19.01 -2.01 3.08
C ASP A 107 -17.75 -1.27 3.55
N GLY A 108 -16.57 -1.73 3.14
CA GLY A 108 -15.26 -1.15 3.52
C GLY A 108 -14.90 -1.29 5.00
N HIS A 109 -15.81 -1.82 5.82
CA HIS A 109 -15.66 -1.90 7.28
C HIS A 109 -14.86 -3.12 7.77
N HIS A 110 -14.35 -3.95 6.85
CA HIS A 110 -13.55 -5.12 7.23
C HIS A 110 -12.23 -4.71 7.91
N SER A 111 -11.61 -5.67 8.57
CA SER A 111 -10.33 -5.49 9.27
C SER A 111 -9.24 -4.96 8.34
N ARG A 112 -8.29 -4.22 8.92
CA ARG A 112 -7.13 -3.65 8.22
C ARG A 112 -5.85 -4.05 8.93
N ASN A 113 -4.83 -4.37 8.14
CA ASN A 113 -3.52 -4.68 8.65
C ASN A 113 -2.45 -3.76 8.06
N MET A 114 -1.31 -3.77 8.72
CA MET A 114 -0.04 -3.29 8.25
C MET A 114 0.88 -4.51 8.13
N GLN A 115 1.42 -4.73 6.95
CA GLN A 115 2.45 -5.74 6.69
C GLN A 115 3.81 -5.07 6.71
N TRP A 116 4.84 -5.75 7.20
CA TRP A 116 6.19 -5.21 7.23
C TRP A 116 7.24 -6.26 6.90
N ILE A 117 8.38 -5.81 6.40
CA ILE A 117 9.61 -6.58 6.20
C ILE A 117 10.80 -5.83 6.79
N LYS A 118 11.75 -6.57 7.38
CA LYS A 118 13.09 -6.09 7.72
C LYS A 118 14.12 -6.79 6.86
N PHE A 119 15.08 -6.05 6.36
CA PHE A 119 16.14 -6.58 5.50
C PHE A 119 17.43 -5.78 5.66
N ASN A 120 18.56 -6.39 5.27
CA ASN A 120 19.85 -5.71 5.23
C ASN A 120 20.06 -5.16 3.80
N LEU A 121 20.44 -3.89 3.73
CA LEU A 121 20.90 -3.23 2.51
C LEU A 121 22.16 -2.43 2.83
N ASP A 122 23.28 -2.83 2.22
CA ASP A 122 24.59 -2.17 2.40
C ASP A 122 25.01 -2.02 3.87
N GLY A 123 24.72 -3.03 4.68
CA GLY A 123 25.08 -3.06 6.11
C GLY A 123 24.11 -2.31 7.03
N LYS A 124 23.02 -1.72 6.51
CA LYS A 124 21.96 -1.10 7.29
C LYS A 124 20.70 -1.95 7.29
N ILE A 125 20.04 -2.03 8.44
CA ILE A 125 18.76 -2.74 8.56
C ILE A 125 17.63 -1.74 8.26
N TYR A 126 16.88 -2.00 7.20
CA TYR A 126 15.69 -1.23 6.81
C TYR A 126 14.42 -1.93 7.27
N THR A 127 13.44 -1.13 7.69
CA THR A 127 12.06 -1.59 7.91
C THR A 127 11.16 -0.93 6.86
N ILE A 128 10.48 -1.73 6.02
CA ILE A 128 9.41 -1.25 5.14
C ILE A 128 8.09 -1.75 5.69
N ALA A 129 7.12 -0.84 5.84
CA ALA A 129 5.75 -1.16 6.25
C ALA A 129 4.76 -0.73 5.16
N ASN A 130 3.91 -1.67 4.74
CA ASN A 130 2.83 -1.52 3.76
C ASN A 130 1.48 -1.46 4.50
N VAL A 131 0.66 -0.46 4.21
CA VAL A 131 -0.62 -0.21 4.88
C VAL A 131 -1.75 -0.15 3.86
N HIS A 132 -2.90 -0.78 4.20
CA HIS A 132 -4.18 -0.42 3.62
C HIS A 132 -5.11 0.08 4.75
N GLY A 133 -5.32 1.39 4.79
CA GLY A 133 -6.05 2.09 5.85
C GLY A 133 -7.56 1.90 5.78
N LEU A 134 -8.23 2.26 6.87
CA LEU A 134 -9.67 2.12 7.02
C LEU A 134 -10.43 3.01 6.04
N TRP A 135 -11.25 2.41 5.21
CA TRP A 135 -12.33 3.03 4.47
C TRP A 135 -13.65 2.72 5.17
N ASN A 136 -14.45 3.74 5.50
CA ASN A 136 -15.72 3.60 6.23
C ASN A 136 -16.87 4.36 5.56
N GLY A 137 -16.73 4.72 4.27
CA GLY A 137 -17.75 5.44 3.51
C GLY A 137 -17.99 6.91 3.93
N LYS A 138 -17.23 7.42 4.93
CA LYS A 138 -17.40 8.79 5.48
C LYS A 138 -16.32 9.77 4.94
N GLY A 139 -15.95 9.64 3.67
CA GLY A 139 -14.87 10.44 3.09
C GLY A 139 -13.51 10.08 3.68
N LYS A 140 -12.56 11.03 3.64
CA LYS A 140 -11.16 10.84 4.07
C LYS A 140 -10.73 11.73 5.24
N ALA A 141 -11.70 12.29 5.97
CA ALA A 141 -11.48 13.06 7.20
C ALA A 141 -11.20 12.13 8.40
N ASP A 142 -10.77 12.70 9.51
CA ASP A 142 -10.57 11.98 10.76
C ASP A 142 -11.86 11.32 11.28
N THR A 143 -11.68 10.14 11.86
CA THR A 143 -12.65 9.48 12.73
C THR A 143 -11.90 8.87 13.93
N PRO A 144 -12.58 8.55 15.04
CA PRO A 144 -11.92 7.91 16.19
C PRO A 144 -11.15 6.66 15.81
N GLU A 145 -11.70 5.84 14.90
CA GLU A 145 -11.07 4.61 14.42
C GLU A 145 -9.80 4.89 13.60
N ARG A 146 -9.80 5.93 12.75
CA ARG A 146 -8.62 6.34 11.96
C ARG A 146 -7.51 6.92 12.84
N ILE A 147 -7.87 7.71 13.85
CA ILE A 147 -6.90 8.17 14.86
C ILE A 147 -6.29 6.97 15.61
N THR A 148 -7.13 6.03 16.04
CA THR A 148 -6.66 4.80 16.71
C THR A 148 -5.72 3.99 15.82
N GLN A 149 -6.07 3.85 14.53
CA GLN A 149 -5.24 3.19 13.52
C GLN A 149 -3.87 3.87 13.39
N SER A 150 -3.85 5.21 13.23
CA SER A 150 -2.59 5.96 13.08
C SER A 150 -1.72 5.85 14.33
N ASN A 151 -2.31 5.85 15.53
CA ASN A 151 -1.58 5.60 16.77
C ASN A 151 -1.00 4.18 16.82
N ALA A 152 -1.74 3.15 16.39
CA ALA A 152 -1.24 1.77 16.34
C ALA A 152 -0.06 1.59 15.36
N ILE A 153 -0.09 2.29 14.22
CA ILE A 153 1.03 2.35 13.26
C ILE A 153 2.21 3.07 13.90
N LYS A 154 1.97 4.23 14.52
CA LYS A 154 3.00 5.04 15.17
C LYS A 154 3.70 4.28 16.30
N GLU A 155 2.94 3.54 17.11
CA GLU A 155 3.51 2.69 18.17
C GLU A 155 4.47 1.64 17.60
N PHE A 156 4.11 0.99 16.47
CA PHE A 156 4.99 0.06 15.76
C PHE A 156 6.26 0.75 15.27
N LEU A 157 6.12 1.91 14.59
CA LEU A 157 7.24 2.66 14.03
C LEU A 157 8.21 3.12 15.13
N ASN A 158 7.73 3.46 16.33
CA ASN A 158 8.58 3.85 17.44
C ASN A 158 9.46 2.70 17.97
N LYS A 159 9.02 1.45 17.78
CA LYS A 159 9.75 0.24 18.19
C LYS A 159 10.63 -0.32 17.07
N ALA A 160 10.32 0.02 15.81
CA ALA A 160 11.07 -0.45 14.66
C ALA A 160 12.43 0.25 14.55
N GLU A 161 13.43 -0.49 14.06
CA GLU A 161 14.76 0.05 13.78
C GLU A 161 14.73 1.01 12.58
N ASN A 162 15.64 1.97 12.56
CA ASN A 162 15.88 2.86 11.44
C ASN A 162 16.96 2.28 10.51
N PRO A 163 16.91 2.60 9.19
CA PRO A 163 15.94 3.45 8.48
C PRO A 163 14.57 2.79 8.29
N LYS A 164 13.50 3.62 8.29
CA LYS A 164 12.10 3.19 8.13
C LYS A 164 11.43 3.84 6.94
N ILE A 165 10.63 3.05 6.22
CA ILE A 165 9.74 3.49 5.14
C ILE A 165 8.35 2.96 5.45
N LEU A 166 7.36 3.83 5.53
CA LEU A 166 5.95 3.51 5.68
C LEU A 166 5.22 3.97 4.42
N CYS A 167 4.51 3.08 3.74
CA CYS A 167 3.83 3.41 2.50
C CYS A 167 2.47 2.71 2.37
N GLY A 168 1.67 3.13 1.41
CA GLY A 168 0.40 2.50 1.06
C GLY A 168 -0.75 3.47 0.93
N ASP A 169 -1.96 2.90 0.86
CA ASP A 169 -3.23 3.63 0.87
C ASP A 169 -3.72 3.82 2.31
N PHE A 170 -3.68 5.03 2.80
CA PHE A 170 -4.13 5.38 4.16
C PHE A 170 -5.60 5.77 4.22
N ASN A 171 -6.24 6.03 3.07
CA ASN A 171 -7.60 6.53 2.99
C ASN A 171 -7.84 7.83 3.78
N LEU A 172 -6.83 8.73 3.81
CA LEU A 172 -6.80 9.98 4.56
C LEU A 172 -6.49 11.17 3.67
N ASN A 173 -7.05 12.33 4.00
CA ASN A 173 -6.62 13.62 3.46
C ASN A 173 -5.36 14.12 4.19
N PRO A 174 -4.51 14.94 3.52
CA PRO A 174 -3.21 15.33 4.05
C PRO A 174 -3.27 16.27 5.28
N ASP A 175 -4.38 16.96 5.50
CA ASP A 175 -4.59 17.90 6.60
C ASP A 175 -5.19 17.27 7.87
N THR A 176 -5.40 15.94 7.87
CA THR A 176 -5.97 15.21 9.00
C THR A 176 -5.00 15.06 10.16
N GLU A 177 -5.54 14.95 11.39
CA GLU A 177 -4.75 14.63 12.59
C GLU A 177 -4.12 13.23 12.48
N SER A 178 -4.84 12.29 11.86
CA SER A 178 -4.34 10.95 11.57
C SER A 178 -3.04 10.97 10.77
N VAL A 179 -2.91 11.84 9.75
CA VAL A 179 -1.67 12.01 8.97
C VAL A 179 -0.59 12.70 9.81
N LYS A 180 -0.93 13.74 10.59
CA LYS A 180 0.02 14.43 11.46
C LYS A 180 0.65 13.51 12.52
N ILE A 181 -0.12 12.55 13.06
CA ILE A 181 0.41 11.51 13.96
C ILE A 181 1.52 10.71 13.28
N LEU A 182 1.37 10.37 12.01
CA LEU A 182 2.37 9.63 11.25
C LEU A 182 3.58 10.50 10.87
N GLU A 183 3.38 11.81 10.68
CA GLU A 183 4.46 12.78 10.41
C GLU A 183 5.37 13.00 11.64
N MET A 184 4.92 12.68 12.87
CA MET A 184 5.75 12.82 14.07
C MET A 184 7.00 11.93 13.99
N GLY A 185 8.16 12.52 13.63
CA GLY A 185 9.44 11.83 13.45
C GLY A 185 9.62 11.12 12.10
N MET A 186 8.71 11.36 11.15
CA MET A 186 8.81 10.90 9.76
C MET A 186 8.63 12.09 8.80
N LYS A 187 9.29 12.05 7.64
CA LYS A 187 9.04 12.99 6.53
C LYS A 187 7.95 12.45 5.65
N ASN A 188 6.99 13.28 5.27
CA ASN A 188 5.90 12.94 4.34
C ASN A 188 6.30 13.37 2.91
N LEU A 189 6.68 12.42 2.06
CA LEU A 189 7.16 12.74 0.72
C LEU A 189 6.09 13.34 -0.19
N VAL A 190 4.83 12.97 -0.03
CA VAL A 190 3.71 13.58 -0.78
C VAL A 190 3.63 15.08 -0.52
N LYS A 191 3.84 15.48 0.73
CA LYS A 191 3.87 16.90 1.15
C LYS A 191 5.17 17.58 0.73
N ASP A 192 6.32 16.96 1.00
CA ASP A 192 7.65 17.56 0.75
C ASP A 192 7.89 17.80 -0.74
N TYR A 193 7.35 16.94 -1.62
CA TYR A 193 7.44 17.06 -3.07
C TYR A 193 6.23 17.78 -3.69
N SER A 194 5.34 18.36 -2.87
CA SER A 194 4.18 19.14 -3.32
C SER A 194 3.32 18.39 -4.35
N VAL A 195 3.09 17.09 -4.11
CA VAL A 195 2.25 16.26 -4.97
C VAL A 195 0.84 16.83 -5.04
N SER A 196 0.30 17.00 -6.24
CA SER A 196 -1.03 17.58 -6.45
C SER A 196 -2.17 16.57 -6.27
N THR A 197 -1.91 15.29 -6.51
CA THR A 197 -2.86 14.19 -6.36
C THR A 197 -2.13 12.83 -6.34
N THR A 198 -2.71 11.87 -5.61
CA THR A 198 -2.33 10.44 -5.67
C THR A 198 -3.43 9.61 -6.34
N ARG A 199 -4.29 10.26 -7.13
CA ARG A 199 -5.35 9.62 -7.92
C ARG A 199 -5.08 9.79 -9.41
N THR A 200 -5.55 8.82 -10.21
CA THR A 200 -5.50 8.85 -11.68
C THR A 200 -6.78 9.48 -12.26
N SER A 201 -6.83 9.71 -13.59
CA SER A 201 -8.05 10.18 -14.26
C SER A 201 -9.20 9.18 -14.09
N ILE A 202 -8.91 7.88 -14.03
CA ILE A 202 -9.89 6.81 -13.81
C ILE A 202 -10.73 7.04 -12.53
N TYR A 203 -10.13 7.62 -11.48
CA TYR A 203 -10.86 7.98 -10.26
C TYR A 203 -11.81 9.15 -10.50
N PHE A 204 -11.31 10.21 -11.14
CA PHE A 204 -12.08 11.44 -11.35
C PHE A 204 -13.19 11.30 -12.41
N ASP A 205 -13.08 10.33 -13.32
CA ASP A 205 -14.12 10.02 -14.29
C ASP A 205 -15.38 9.41 -13.66
N LYS A 206 -15.30 8.96 -12.40
CA LYS A 206 -16.44 8.44 -11.65
C LYS A 206 -17.29 9.60 -11.07
N PRO A 207 -18.62 9.56 -11.18
CA PRO A 207 -19.49 10.60 -10.66
C PRO A 207 -19.28 10.88 -9.15
N GLY A 208 -19.15 12.15 -8.77
CA GLY A 208 -19.04 12.58 -7.36
C GLY A 208 -17.69 12.35 -6.71
N LYS A 209 -16.67 11.94 -7.46
CA LYS A 209 -15.30 11.75 -6.93
C LYS A 209 -14.50 13.05 -7.02
N SER A 210 -13.93 13.49 -5.91
CA SER A 210 -13.16 14.73 -5.81
C SER A 210 -11.95 14.65 -4.87
N GLU A 211 -11.82 13.59 -4.06
CA GLU A 211 -10.69 13.44 -3.16
C GLU A 211 -9.40 13.18 -3.94
N LYS A 212 -8.41 14.03 -3.71
CA LYS A 212 -7.13 14.00 -4.43
C LYS A 212 -6.11 13.06 -3.81
N PHE A 213 -6.24 12.73 -2.53
CA PHE A 213 -5.22 12.00 -1.77
C PHE A 213 -5.79 10.76 -1.11
N ALA A 214 -4.97 9.73 -1.02
CA ALA A 214 -5.19 8.51 -0.28
C ALA A 214 -3.87 7.85 0.10
N ASP A 215 -2.88 7.96 -0.79
CA ASP A 215 -1.64 7.20 -0.77
C ASP A 215 -0.48 8.09 -0.33
N TYR A 216 0.41 7.53 0.50
CA TYR A 216 1.55 8.26 1.04
C TYR A 216 2.78 7.38 1.11
N ILE A 217 3.96 8.03 1.10
CA ILE A 217 5.21 7.46 1.57
C ILE A 217 5.78 8.37 2.65
N PHE A 218 5.97 7.79 3.84
CA PHE A 218 6.67 8.42 4.96
C PHE A 218 8.01 7.73 5.15
N ILE A 219 9.05 8.50 5.43
CA ILE A 219 10.40 7.99 5.67
C ILE A 219 10.97 8.54 6.97
N SER A 220 11.79 7.76 7.68
CA SER A 220 12.58 8.28 8.79
C SER A 220 13.63 9.29 8.30
N PRO A 221 14.04 10.28 9.13
CA PRO A 221 14.92 11.37 8.71
C PRO A 221 16.28 10.95 8.15
N ASP A 222 16.74 9.74 8.49
CA ASP A 222 18.01 9.13 8.08
C ASP A 222 17.94 8.38 6.74
N VAL A 223 16.77 8.33 6.09
CA VAL A 223 16.63 7.87 4.70
C VAL A 223 17.02 8.99 3.76
N GLU A 224 18.03 8.74 2.90
CA GLU A 224 18.44 9.64 1.84
C GLU A 224 17.64 9.35 0.57
N VAL A 225 16.84 10.32 0.13
CA VAL A 225 16.00 10.20 -1.07
C VAL A 225 16.79 10.64 -2.30
N LYS A 226 16.93 9.75 -3.28
CA LYS A 226 17.47 10.08 -4.60
C LYS A 226 16.41 10.56 -5.56
N ASP A 227 15.24 9.92 -5.55
CA ASP A 227 14.10 10.28 -6.39
C ASP A 227 12.78 9.89 -5.73
N PHE A 228 11.77 10.73 -5.89
CA PHE A 228 10.38 10.44 -5.50
C PHE A 228 9.44 11.03 -6.53
N LYS A 229 8.51 10.22 -7.02
CA LYS A 229 7.53 10.69 -7.99
C LYS A 229 6.24 9.87 -8.00
N VAL A 230 5.18 10.51 -8.46
CA VAL A 230 3.94 9.89 -8.87
C VAL A 230 4.13 9.38 -10.30
N LEU A 231 3.92 8.08 -10.53
CA LEU A 231 4.07 7.49 -11.86
C LEU A 231 2.85 7.82 -12.73
N PRO A 232 3.06 8.07 -14.03
CA PRO A 232 2.00 8.52 -14.94
C PRO A 232 1.10 7.40 -15.46
N GLU A 233 1.43 6.13 -15.18
CA GLU A 233 0.67 4.99 -15.68
C GLU A 233 -0.69 4.87 -14.98
N GLU A 234 -1.76 4.83 -15.76
CA GLU A 234 -3.13 4.70 -15.28
C GLU A 234 -3.56 3.22 -15.26
N VAL A 235 -3.11 2.52 -14.22
CA VAL A 235 -3.30 1.08 -14.03
C VAL A 235 -4.24 0.74 -12.87
N SER A 236 -4.74 1.78 -12.21
CA SER A 236 -5.68 1.76 -11.09
C SER A 236 -6.34 3.13 -11.00
N ASP A 237 -7.37 3.28 -10.19
CA ASP A 237 -7.90 4.59 -9.79
C ASP A 237 -7.00 5.29 -8.75
N HIS A 238 -5.95 4.60 -8.28
CA HIS A 238 -4.84 5.15 -7.52
C HIS A 238 -3.60 5.30 -8.42
N ALA A 239 -2.82 6.35 -8.20
CA ALA A 239 -1.54 6.53 -8.86
C ALA A 239 -0.44 5.78 -8.09
N ALA A 240 0.45 5.10 -8.80
CA ALA A 240 1.61 4.47 -8.19
C ALA A 240 2.62 5.52 -7.72
N LEU A 241 3.18 5.33 -6.52
CA LEU A 241 4.26 6.17 -5.99
C LEU A 241 5.58 5.40 -6.05
N LEU A 242 6.62 6.01 -6.62
CA LEU A 242 7.96 5.46 -6.69
C LEU A 242 8.90 6.26 -5.77
N LEU A 243 9.66 5.53 -4.97
CA LEU A 243 10.76 6.03 -4.14
C LEU A 243 12.06 5.37 -4.56
N GLU A 244 13.11 6.15 -4.75
CA GLU A 244 14.50 5.69 -4.90
C GLU A 244 15.37 6.25 -3.76
N ILE A 245 16.07 5.36 -3.06
CA ILE A 245 17.02 5.66 -1.98
C ILE A 245 18.40 5.07 -2.28
#